data_9a105a9a327ac9ac0473559f441db42b
#
_entry.id   9a105a9a327ac9ac0473559f441db42b
#
_cell.length_a   1.000
_cell.length_b   1.000
_cell.length_c   1.000
_cell.angle_alpha   90.00
_cell.angle_beta   90.00
_cell.angle_gamma   90.00
#
_symmetry.space_group_name_H-M   'P 1'
#
loop_
_entity.id
_entity.type
_entity.pdbx_description
1 polymer ?
#
loop_
_entity_poly.entity_id
_entity_poly.type
_entity_poly.pdbx_seq_one_letter_code
_entity_poly.pdbx_strand_id
1 'polypeptide(L)'
;AVLDSQLSYFVIGGKAPKAIIKVAGSLTGFSKLPPLWSFGLWMSRNSYVSWDVVDDIAKKVRENDIPCDVLHLDTAWFNRDWNCDLKFSEERFPNPEENIDRYKKDGFKISLWQYNFIPPNDDNEHYHEAVKYGYLSKDKDGNPYQLPETCQGSWVKDVTIDFSNPDACKWYADKIKELIKLGACAIKTDFGEGIAEDAVYQNIDGKHFHNLYSLVYNGVVFDATKSVSGENIVWARSGTAGSQRYPLHWGGDSQCTFEAL
;
A
#
# COMPACT_ATOMS: atom_id res chain seq x y z
N ALA A 1 -14.88 -16.24 8.77
CA ALA A 1 -14.72 -17.24 9.82
C ALA A 1 -14.29 -16.55 11.11
N VAL A 2 -14.70 -17.04 12.27
CA VAL A 2 -14.24 -16.58 13.57
C VAL A 2 -13.39 -17.69 14.17
N LEU A 3 -12.13 -17.39 14.49
CA LEU A 3 -11.18 -18.33 15.09
C LEU A 3 -11.07 -18.12 16.62
N ASP A 4 -12.11 -17.57 17.24
CA ASP A 4 -12.16 -17.28 18.66
C ASP A 4 -13.35 -18.03 19.32
N SER A 5 -13.26 -18.18 20.64
CA SER A 5 -14.36 -18.72 21.48
C SER A 5 -15.50 -17.71 21.69
N GLN A 6 -15.29 -16.45 21.31
CA GLN A 6 -16.26 -15.36 21.45
C GLN A 6 -16.57 -14.72 20.10
N LEU A 7 -17.84 -14.39 19.88
CA LEU A 7 -18.31 -13.62 18.74
C LEU A 7 -19.13 -12.42 19.24
N SER A 8 -18.68 -11.23 18.89
CA SER A 8 -19.46 -10.00 19.06
C SER A 8 -19.92 -9.50 17.70
N TYR A 9 -21.20 -9.20 17.56
CA TYR A 9 -21.74 -8.63 16.34
C TYR A 9 -22.70 -7.49 16.65
N PHE A 10 -22.83 -6.56 15.70
CA PHE A 10 -23.72 -5.41 15.83
C PHE A 10 -24.87 -5.55 14.85
N VAL A 11 -26.10 -5.36 15.33
CA VAL A 11 -27.28 -5.20 14.50
C VAL A 11 -27.68 -3.73 14.48
N ILE A 12 -27.60 -3.11 13.29
CA ILE A 12 -27.86 -1.69 13.11
C ILE A 12 -29.21 -1.53 12.41
N GLY A 13 -30.18 -1.00 13.12
CA GLY A 13 -31.50 -0.68 12.57
C GLY A 13 -31.63 0.79 12.20
N GLY A 14 -32.56 1.10 11.28
CA GLY A 14 -32.86 2.50 10.90
C GLY A 14 -34.05 2.59 9.96
N LYS A 15 -34.65 3.78 9.87
CA LYS A 15 -35.84 4.03 9.03
C LYS A 15 -35.54 4.05 7.52
N ALA A 16 -34.28 4.18 7.13
CA ALA A 16 -33.85 4.23 5.74
C ALA A 16 -32.36 3.81 5.61
N PRO A 17 -31.90 3.34 4.43
CA PRO A 17 -30.51 2.91 4.20
C PRO A 17 -29.47 3.97 4.60
N LYS A 18 -29.71 5.24 4.28
CA LYS A 18 -28.80 6.35 4.68
C LYS A 18 -28.65 6.49 6.20
N ALA A 19 -29.69 6.23 6.97
CA ALA A 19 -29.65 6.28 8.43
C ALA A 19 -28.81 5.12 8.98
N ILE A 20 -28.96 3.92 8.41
CA ILE A 20 -28.18 2.73 8.77
C ILE A 20 -26.68 2.97 8.46
N ILE A 21 -26.34 3.45 7.25
CA ILE A 21 -24.96 3.76 6.85
C ILE A 21 -24.36 4.83 7.79
N LYS A 22 -25.13 5.86 8.17
CA LYS A 22 -24.66 6.87 9.10
C LYS A 22 -24.29 6.29 10.47
N VAL A 23 -25.11 5.38 11.01
CA VAL A 23 -24.81 4.71 12.29
C VAL A 23 -23.60 3.79 12.13
N ALA A 24 -23.53 2.99 11.06
CA ALA A 24 -22.37 2.15 10.78
C ALA A 24 -21.07 2.98 10.68
N GLY A 25 -21.12 4.09 9.96
CA GLY A 25 -19.98 5.02 9.85
C GLY A 25 -19.60 5.68 11.19
N SER A 26 -20.53 5.90 12.11
CA SER A 26 -20.19 6.41 13.45
C SER A 26 -19.43 5.39 14.31
N LEU A 27 -19.58 4.08 14.02
CA LEU A 27 -18.84 3.00 14.70
C LEU A 27 -17.50 2.72 14.05
N THR A 28 -17.44 2.71 12.71
CA THR A 28 -16.28 2.25 11.94
C THR A 28 -15.48 3.39 11.29
N GLY A 29 -15.97 4.60 11.33
CA GLY A 29 -15.43 5.78 10.67
C GLY A 29 -16.09 6.07 9.32
N PHE A 30 -15.96 7.31 8.88
CA PHE A 30 -16.50 7.78 7.60
C PHE A 30 -15.41 7.88 6.56
N SER A 31 -15.75 7.59 5.30
CA SER A 31 -14.85 7.80 4.17
C SER A 31 -14.50 9.29 4.04
N LYS A 32 -13.26 9.55 3.65
CA LYS A 32 -12.83 10.88 3.20
C LYS A 32 -13.09 10.99 1.70
N LEU A 33 -13.34 12.20 1.23
CA LEU A 33 -13.45 12.45 -0.21
C LEU A 33 -12.04 12.41 -0.82
N PRO A 34 -11.76 11.50 -1.77
CA PRO A 34 -10.48 11.50 -2.47
C PRO A 34 -10.41 12.67 -3.48
N PRO A 35 -9.20 13.02 -3.96
CA PRO A 35 -9.04 14.09 -4.94
C PRO A 35 -9.71 13.76 -6.28
N LEU A 36 -10.17 14.79 -7.01
CA LEU A 36 -10.96 14.61 -8.23
C LEU A 36 -10.20 13.80 -9.31
N TRP A 37 -8.90 14.01 -9.45
CA TRP A 37 -8.07 13.30 -10.42
C TRP A 37 -8.03 11.78 -10.19
N SER A 38 -8.32 11.31 -8.98
CA SER A 38 -8.32 9.89 -8.66
C SER A 38 -9.46 9.10 -9.31
N PHE A 39 -10.47 9.80 -9.83
CA PHE A 39 -11.59 9.20 -10.59
C PHE A 39 -11.28 9.07 -12.08
N GLY A 40 -10.14 9.55 -12.54
CA GLY A 40 -9.69 9.39 -13.93
C GLY A 40 -9.04 8.03 -14.19
N LEU A 41 -8.53 7.87 -15.41
CA LEU A 41 -7.82 6.64 -15.79
C LEU A 41 -6.43 6.58 -15.16
N TRP A 42 -6.14 5.45 -14.53
CA TRP A 42 -4.81 5.08 -14.05
C TRP A 42 -4.23 4.04 -15.00
N MET A 43 -3.28 4.45 -15.82
CA MET A 43 -2.60 3.55 -16.73
C MET A 43 -1.54 2.78 -16.00
N SER A 44 -1.67 1.46 -15.99
CA SER A 44 -0.74 0.54 -15.36
C SER A 44 -0.58 -0.72 -16.21
N ARG A 45 0.53 -1.38 -16.05
CA ARG A 45 0.73 -2.79 -16.40
C ARG A 45 1.67 -3.38 -15.35
N ASN A 46 1.86 -4.70 -15.34
CA ASN A 46 2.60 -5.37 -14.28
C ASN A 46 3.93 -4.70 -13.94
N SER A 47 4.69 -4.25 -14.94
CA SER A 47 5.91 -3.49 -14.68
C SER A 47 6.24 -2.59 -15.84
N TYR A 48 6.40 -1.31 -15.58
CA TYR A 48 7.21 -0.43 -16.38
C TYR A 48 8.66 -0.58 -15.89
N VAL A 49 9.56 -0.95 -16.77
CA VAL A 49 10.93 -1.33 -16.38
C VAL A 49 11.95 -0.19 -16.50
N SER A 50 11.55 0.96 -17.06
CA SER A 50 12.38 2.16 -17.16
C SER A 50 11.52 3.39 -17.50
N TRP A 51 12.10 4.59 -17.35
CA TRP A 51 11.47 5.83 -17.83
C TRP A 51 11.18 5.79 -19.32
N ASP A 52 12.04 5.18 -20.16
CA ASP A 52 11.81 5.09 -21.61
C ASP A 52 10.49 4.37 -21.94
N VAL A 53 10.18 3.32 -21.19
CA VAL A 53 8.92 2.58 -21.35
C VAL A 53 7.72 3.42 -20.91
N VAL A 54 7.88 4.17 -19.81
CA VAL A 54 6.84 5.08 -19.32
C VAL A 54 6.60 6.21 -20.33
N ASP A 55 7.67 6.76 -20.93
CA ASP A 55 7.61 7.80 -21.95
C ASP A 55 6.86 7.35 -23.20
N ASP A 56 7.15 6.14 -23.69
CA ASP A 56 6.45 5.56 -24.85
C ASP A 56 4.94 5.43 -24.58
N ILE A 57 4.58 4.98 -23.38
CA ILE A 57 3.16 4.87 -22.99
C ILE A 57 2.51 6.23 -22.82
N ALA A 58 3.15 7.18 -22.13
CA ALA A 58 2.62 8.53 -21.95
C ALA A 58 2.37 9.22 -23.30
N LYS A 59 3.33 9.09 -24.21
CA LYS A 59 3.21 9.61 -25.58
C LYS A 59 2.03 8.98 -26.31
N LYS A 60 1.93 7.64 -26.33
CA LYS A 60 0.84 6.92 -27.02
C LYS A 60 -0.53 7.25 -26.46
N VAL A 61 -0.64 7.43 -25.15
CA VAL A 61 -1.88 7.86 -24.49
C VAL A 61 -2.35 9.22 -25.06
N ARG A 62 -1.45 10.19 -25.20
CA ARG A 62 -1.77 11.52 -25.73
C ARG A 62 -2.01 11.51 -27.24
N GLU A 63 -1.21 10.78 -28.01
CA GLU A 63 -1.36 10.65 -29.48
C GLU A 63 -2.70 10.00 -29.89
N ASN A 64 -3.28 9.20 -29.01
CA ASN A 64 -4.58 8.54 -29.24
C ASN A 64 -5.74 9.22 -28.52
N ASP A 65 -5.55 10.45 -28.00
CA ASP A 65 -6.57 11.22 -27.28
C ASP A 65 -7.21 10.45 -26.11
N ILE A 66 -6.44 9.57 -25.44
CA ILE A 66 -6.92 8.83 -24.29
C ILE A 66 -6.81 9.71 -23.05
N PRO A 67 -7.93 10.06 -22.38
CA PRO A 67 -7.87 10.79 -21.11
C PRO A 67 -7.27 9.89 -20.04
N CYS A 68 -6.11 10.31 -19.50
CA CYS A 68 -5.39 9.56 -18.48
C CYS A 68 -4.76 10.55 -17.50
N ASP A 69 -5.00 10.33 -16.23
CA ASP A 69 -4.54 11.20 -15.15
C ASP A 69 -3.29 10.63 -14.43
N VAL A 70 -3.18 9.31 -14.35
CA VAL A 70 -2.13 8.65 -13.56
C VAL A 70 -1.38 7.61 -14.37
N LEU A 71 -0.06 7.62 -14.25
CA LEU A 71 0.82 6.52 -14.66
C LEU A 71 1.30 5.82 -13.38
N HIS A 72 1.03 4.54 -13.26
CA HIS A 72 1.36 3.76 -12.08
C HIS A 72 2.60 2.90 -12.32
N LEU A 73 3.63 3.09 -11.48
CA LEU A 73 4.83 2.25 -11.47
C LEU A 73 4.61 1.12 -10.46
N ASP A 74 4.48 -0.09 -10.98
CA ASP A 74 4.33 -1.31 -10.18
C ASP A 74 5.70 -1.86 -9.75
N THR A 75 5.87 -3.13 -9.46
CA THR A 75 6.97 -3.76 -8.73
C THR A 75 8.39 -3.46 -9.17
N ALA A 76 8.62 -3.00 -10.40
CA ALA A 76 9.95 -2.89 -11.01
C ALA A 76 10.63 -1.51 -10.84
N TRP A 77 10.06 -0.55 -10.12
CA TRP A 77 10.71 0.77 -9.97
C TRP A 77 11.87 0.77 -8.97
N PHE A 78 11.97 -0.25 -8.10
CA PHE A 78 13.07 -0.44 -7.16
C PHE A 78 14.39 -0.83 -7.83
N ASN A 79 15.50 -0.84 -7.09
CA ASN A 79 16.78 -1.30 -7.61
C ASN A 79 16.72 -2.72 -8.21
N ARG A 80 15.94 -3.58 -7.61
CA ARG A 80 15.58 -4.91 -8.11
C ARG A 80 14.07 -5.09 -8.01
N ASP A 81 13.48 -5.77 -8.99
CA ASP A 81 12.05 -6.08 -8.99
C ASP A 81 11.64 -6.76 -7.68
N TRP A 82 10.55 -6.32 -7.08
CA TRP A 82 10.04 -6.76 -5.78
C TRP A 82 10.95 -6.47 -4.55
N ASN A 83 12.03 -5.73 -4.66
CA ASN A 83 12.94 -5.51 -3.53
C ASN A 83 12.35 -4.64 -2.40
N CYS A 84 11.39 -3.83 -2.73
CA CYS A 84 10.69 -2.92 -1.79
C CYS A 84 11.65 -2.15 -0.85
N ASP A 85 12.77 -1.69 -1.40
CA ASP A 85 13.75 -0.87 -0.70
C ASP A 85 13.37 0.63 -0.66
N LEU A 86 12.22 0.96 -1.25
CA LEU A 86 11.64 2.31 -1.36
C LEU A 86 12.60 3.32 -1.99
N LYS A 87 13.47 2.85 -2.88
CA LYS A 87 14.40 3.65 -3.66
C LYS A 87 14.22 3.40 -5.16
N PHE A 88 14.24 4.47 -5.95
CA PHE A 88 14.25 4.34 -7.40
C PHE A 88 15.56 3.70 -7.87
N SER A 89 15.46 2.78 -8.83
CA SER A 89 16.62 2.25 -9.52
C SER A 89 17.37 3.36 -10.26
N GLU A 90 18.62 3.60 -9.92
CA GLU A 90 19.44 4.61 -10.57
C GLU A 90 19.67 4.30 -12.06
N GLU A 91 19.74 3.02 -12.42
CA GLU A 91 19.94 2.57 -13.80
C GLU A 91 18.70 2.76 -14.66
N ARG A 92 17.52 2.38 -14.13
CA ARG A 92 16.27 2.30 -14.90
C ARG A 92 15.38 3.51 -14.74
N PHE A 93 15.47 4.16 -13.61
CA PHE A 93 14.66 5.33 -13.22
C PHE A 93 15.54 6.48 -12.68
N PRO A 94 16.60 6.91 -13.43
CA PRO A 94 17.45 8.01 -12.99
C PRO A 94 16.65 9.31 -12.84
N ASN A 95 17.12 10.21 -11.98
CA ASN A 95 16.56 11.55 -11.75
C ASN A 95 15.04 11.54 -11.54
N PRO A 96 14.53 10.79 -10.53
CA PRO A 96 13.09 10.58 -10.37
C PRO A 96 12.32 11.88 -10.16
N GLU A 97 12.86 12.85 -9.41
CA GLU A 97 12.20 14.13 -9.16
C GLU A 97 11.99 14.92 -10.47
N GLU A 98 13.01 15.04 -11.31
CA GLU A 98 12.90 15.75 -12.60
C GLU A 98 11.89 15.07 -13.54
N ASN A 99 11.92 13.73 -13.61
CA ASN A 99 11.01 12.97 -14.46
C ASN A 99 9.56 13.08 -13.98
N ILE A 100 9.32 12.96 -12.67
CA ILE A 100 7.98 13.13 -12.10
C ILE A 100 7.46 14.55 -12.36
N ASP A 101 8.29 15.57 -12.20
CA ASP A 101 7.91 16.96 -12.49
C ASP A 101 7.62 17.18 -13.98
N ARG A 102 8.33 16.52 -14.88
CA ARG A 102 8.06 16.53 -16.31
C ARG A 102 6.68 15.92 -16.61
N TYR A 103 6.38 14.73 -16.11
CA TYR A 103 5.06 14.10 -16.27
C TYR A 103 3.94 14.97 -15.71
N LYS A 104 4.17 15.62 -14.58
CA LYS A 104 3.20 16.54 -13.98
C LYS A 104 2.91 17.75 -14.88
N LYS A 105 3.90 18.31 -15.56
CA LYS A 105 3.72 19.38 -16.56
C LYS A 105 2.93 18.90 -17.79
N ASP A 106 3.08 17.62 -18.14
CA ASP A 106 2.35 16.98 -19.24
C ASP A 106 0.94 16.49 -18.82
N GLY A 107 0.51 16.84 -17.60
CA GLY A 107 -0.82 16.52 -17.08
C GLY A 107 -0.97 15.12 -16.54
N PHE A 108 0.13 14.43 -16.25
CA PHE A 108 0.14 13.13 -15.56
C PHE A 108 0.55 13.23 -14.11
N LYS A 109 0.13 12.28 -13.30
CA LYS A 109 0.60 12.04 -11.95
C LYS A 109 1.27 10.67 -11.88
N ILE A 110 2.27 10.50 -11.02
CA ILE A 110 2.97 9.23 -10.82
C ILE A 110 2.51 8.60 -9.51
N SER A 111 2.02 7.36 -9.57
CA SER A 111 1.72 6.52 -8.41
C SER A 111 2.75 5.41 -8.29
N LEU A 112 3.11 5.04 -7.07
CA LEU A 112 4.13 4.04 -6.78
C LEU A 112 3.57 2.85 -6.04
N TRP A 113 3.99 1.64 -6.44
CA TRP A 113 3.69 0.40 -5.76
C TRP A 113 4.65 0.16 -4.60
N GLN A 114 4.15 -0.43 -3.53
CA GLN A 114 4.91 -1.07 -2.47
C GLN A 114 4.03 -2.08 -1.73
N TYR A 115 4.63 -2.92 -0.89
CA TYR A 115 3.92 -3.86 -0.03
C TYR A 115 4.52 -3.85 1.39
N ASN A 116 3.87 -4.53 2.30
CA ASN A 116 4.22 -4.55 3.72
C ASN A 116 5.33 -5.53 4.11
N PHE A 117 5.89 -6.22 3.14
CA PHE A 117 6.98 -7.17 3.34
C PHE A 117 8.32 -6.57 2.93
N ILE A 118 9.38 -7.07 3.53
CA ILE A 118 10.75 -6.69 3.18
C ILE A 118 11.52 -7.97 2.87
N PRO A 119 12.05 -8.14 1.65
CA PRO A 119 12.96 -9.22 1.32
C PRO A 119 14.24 -9.13 2.15
N PRO A 120 14.66 -10.21 2.85
CA PRO A 120 15.85 -10.22 3.69
C PRO A 120 17.12 -10.41 2.86
N ASN A 121 17.34 -9.53 1.89
CA ASN A 121 18.49 -9.56 1.01
C ASN A 121 19.64 -8.74 1.58
N ASP A 122 20.88 -9.18 1.37
CA ASP A 122 22.09 -8.53 1.87
C ASP A 122 22.27 -7.10 1.33
N ASP A 123 21.74 -6.81 0.15
CA ASP A 123 21.75 -5.49 -0.50
C ASP A 123 20.53 -4.62 -0.15
N ASN A 124 19.61 -5.09 0.68
CA ASN A 124 18.44 -4.33 1.09
C ASN A 124 18.70 -3.55 2.38
N GLU A 125 19.16 -2.30 2.24
CA GLU A 125 19.39 -1.41 3.40
C GLU A 125 18.15 -1.20 4.26
N HIS A 126 16.96 -1.24 3.65
CA HIS A 126 15.67 -1.12 4.35
C HIS A 126 15.48 -2.29 5.32
N TYR A 127 15.83 -3.51 4.90
CA TYR A 127 15.84 -4.67 5.76
C TYR A 127 16.80 -4.53 6.94
N HIS A 128 18.06 -4.18 6.66
CA HIS A 128 19.08 -4.03 7.71
C HIS A 128 18.72 -2.96 8.74
N GLU A 129 18.14 -1.85 8.28
CA GLU A 129 17.65 -0.79 9.17
C GLU A 129 16.50 -1.30 10.04
N ALA A 130 15.52 -2.00 9.46
CA ALA A 130 14.40 -2.57 10.19
C ALA A 130 14.82 -3.60 11.23
N VAL A 131 15.79 -4.46 10.92
CA VAL A 131 16.39 -5.42 11.86
C VAL A 131 17.08 -4.69 13.00
N LYS A 132 17.94 -3.72 12.66
CA LYS A 132 18.72 -2.96 13.65
C LYS A 132 17.86 -2.30 14.72
N TYR A 133 16.72 -1.76 14.33
CA TYR A 133 15.82 -1.05 15.24
C TYR A 133 14.66 -1.90 15.76
N GLY A 134 14.56 -3.16 15.36
CA GLY A 134 13.53 -4.08 15.84
C GLY A 134 12.13 -3.77 15.30
N TYR A 135 12.02 -3.32 14.05
CA TYR A 135 10.76 -2.92 13.39
C TYR A 135 10.03 -4.05 12.66
N LEU A 136 10.54 -5.28 12.76
CA LEU A 136 9.98 -6.46 12.13
C LEU A 136 9.25 -7.35 13.15
N SER A 137 8.23 -8.07 12.67
CA SER A 137 7.67 -9.19 13.44
C SER A 137 8.74 -10.25 13.72
N LYS A 138 8.62 -10.94 14.84
CA LYS A 138 9.64 -11.86 15.33
C LYS A 138 9.10 -13.27 15.49
N ASP A 139 9.99 -14.23 15.40
CA ASP A 139 9.73 -15.59 15.85
C ASP A 139 9.81 -15.69 17.39
N LYS A 140 9.53 -16.88 17.92
CA LYS A 140 9.61 -17.16 19.37
C LYS A 140 11.02 -17.00 19.97
N ASP A 141 12.06 -17.04 19.12
CA ASP A 141 13.46 -16.92 19.53
C ASP A 141 13.98 -15.48 19.38
N GLY A 142 13.11 -14.56 18.91
CA GLY A 142 13.39 -13.13 18.81
C GLY A 142 14.03 -12.71 17.47
N ASN A 143 14.17 -13.61 16.51
CA ASN A 143 14.67 -13.30 15.17
C ASN A 143 13.54 -12.75 14.29
N PRO A 144 13.85 -12.03 13.19
CA PRO A 144 12.84 -11.65 12.20
C PRO A 144 12.04 -12.88 11.72
N TYR A 145 10.72 -12.81 11.81
CA TYR A 145 9.85 -13.90 11.41
C TYR A 145 9.82 -14.02 9.90
N GLN A 146 10.37 -15.10 9.37
CA GLN A 146 10.29 -15.40 7.94
C GLN A 146 8.96 -16.05 7.61
N LEU A 147 8.20 -15.45 6.72
CA LEU A 147 6.89 -15.96 6.32
C LEU A 147 7.02 -17.34 5.65
N PRO A 148 6.16 -18.30 6.03
CA PRO A 148 6.11 -19.58 5.35
C PRO A 148 5.56 -19.42 3.92
N GLU A 149 5.94 -20.33 3.02
CA GLU A 149 5.47 -20.37 1.62
C GLU A 149 3.95 -20.38 1.46
N THR A 150 3.23 -20.75 2.51
CA THR A 150 1.76 -20.81 2.52
C THR A 150 1.09 -19.47 2.78
N CYS A 151 1.83 -18.45 3.21
CA CYS A 151 1.25 -17.11 3.38
C CYS A 151 0.98 -16.50 2.01
N GLN A 152 -0.28 -16.15 1.77
CA GLN A 152 -0.69 -15.53 0.52
C GLN A 152 0.09 -14.24 0.29
N GLY A 153 0.78 -14.17 -0.85
CA GLY A 153 1.53 -12.99 -1.28
C GLY A 153 2.93 -12.86 -0.70
N SER A 154 3.42 -13.81 0.10
CA SER A 154 4.83 -13.83 0.44
C SER A 154 5.63 -14.64 -0.60
N TRP A 155 6.69 -14.05 -1.08
CA TRP A 155 7.78 -14.79 -1.69
C TRP A 155 8.62 -15.35 -0.55
N VAL A 156 9.03 -16.60 -0.71
CA VAL A 156 9.79 -17.36 0.30
C VAL A 156 10.79 -16.46 1.04
N LYS A 157 10.62 -16.38 2.36
CA LYS A 157 11.48 -15.67 3.32
C LYS A 157 11.25 -14.20 3.56
N ASP A 158 10.30 -13.54 2.90
CA ASP A 158 9.99 -12.15 3.23
C ASP A 158 9.62 -12.00 4.72
N VAL A 159 9.95 -10.86 5.28
CA VAL A 159 9.62 -10.52 6.67
C VAL A 159 8.60 -9.39 6.72
N THR A 160 7.76 -9.40 7.74
CA THR A 160 6.66 -8.44 7.88
C THR A 160 7.08 -7.29 8.78
N ILE A 161 6.77 -6.05 8.36
CA ILE A 161 6.91 -4.88 9.24
C ILE A 161 5.90 -4.99 10.40
N ASP A 162 6.36 -4.76 11.62
CA ASP A 162 5.50 -4.74 12.80
C ASP A 162 4.80 -3.38 12.98
N PHE A 163 3.69 -3.19 12.29
CA PHE A 163 2.88 -1.98 12.45
C PHE A 163 2.11 -1.90 13.79
N SER A 164 2.27 -2.85 14.70
CA SER A 164 1.84 -2.67 16.09
C SER A 164 2.84 -1.82 16.89
N ASN A 165 4.05 -1.66 16.37
CA ASN A 165 5.11 -0.82 16.93
C ASN A 165 5.00 0.61 16.40
N PRO A 166 4.72 1.63 17.25
CA PRO A 166 4.62 3.02 16.83
C PRO A 166 5.89 3.57 16.18
N ASP A 167 7.07 3.10 16.60
CA ASP A 167 8.34 3.55 16.05
C ASP A 167 8.54 2.98 14.63
N ALA A 168 8.11 1.74 14.38
CA ALA A 168 8.09 1.16 13.05
C ALA A 168 7.10 1.90 12.13
N CYS A 169 5.92 2.25 12.65
CA CYS A 169 4.95 3.08 11.92
C CYS A 169 5.55 4.42 11.51
N LYS A 170 6.21 5.10 12.45
CA LYS A 170 6.84 6.39 12.19
C LYS A 170 7.97 6.28 11.17
N TRP A 171 8.85 5.31 11.35
CA TRP A 171 9.96 5.04 10.43
C TRP A 171 9.47 4.79 8.99
N TYR A 172 8.45 3.95 8.85
CA TYR A 172 7.88 3.65 7.54
C TYR A 172 7.16 4.86 6.92
N ALA A 173 6.39 5.57 7.74
CA ALA A 173 5.73 6.81 7.32
C ALA A 173 6.73 7.85 6.82
N ASP A 174 7.89 7.99 7.46
CA ASP A 174 8.91 8.95 7.04
C ASP A 174 9.50 8.58 5.68
N LYS A 175 9.71 7.29 5.37
CA LYS A 175 10.12 6.84 4.03
C LYS A 175 9.05 7.11 2.96
N ILE A 176 7.78 6.85 3.28
CA ILE A 176 6.66 7.19 2.37
C ILE A 176 6.60 8.70 2.11
N LYS A 177 6.78 9.52 3.12
CA LYS A 177 6.81 10.99 2.96
C LYS A 177 7.89 11.46 1.98
N GLU A 178 9.07 10.83 1.97
CA GLU A 178 10.12 11.18 1.01
C GLU A 178 9.67 10.90 -0.43
N LEU A 179 8.98 9.77 -0.69
CA LEU A 179 8.43 9.48 -2.02
C LEU A 179 7.36 10.51 -2.44
N ILE A 180 6.52 10.95 -1.52
CA ILE A 180 5.52 11.98 -1.81
C ILE A 180 6.19 13.35 -2.04
N LYS A 181 7.26 13.69 -1.32
CA LYS A 181 8.04 14.91 -1.56
C LYS A 181 8.72 14.90 -2.93
N LEU A 182 9.18 13.76 -3.42
CA LEU A 182 9.69 13.59 -4.79
C LEU A 182 8.61 13.81 -5.87
N GLY A 183 7.32 13.87 -5.47
CA GLY A 183 6.22 14.18 -6.37
C GLY A 183 5.26 13.01 -6.64
N ALA A 184 5.45 11.85 -6.01
CA ALA A 184 4.46 10.77 -6.11
C ALA A 184 3.10 11.25 -5.59
N CYS A 185 2.03 10.98 -6.34
CA CYS A 185 0.69 11.45 -6.00
C CYS A 185 -0.06 10.50 -5.05
N ALA A 186 0.25 9.22 -5.12
CA ALA A 186 -0.35 8.18 -4.30
C ALA A 186 0.58 6.97 -4.20
N ILE A 187 0.43 6.24 -3.12
CA ILE A 187 1.13 4.98 -2.87
C ILE A 187 0.12 3.83 -2.92
N LYS A 188 0.39 2.83 -3.75
CA LYS A 188 -0.34 1.56 -3.73
C LYS A 188 0.15 0.74 -2.54
N THR A 189 -0.75 0.40 -1.62
CA THR A 189 -0.49 -0.51 -0.50
C THR A 189 -0.99 -1.90 -0.87
N ASP A 190 -0.11 -2.68 -1.49
CA ASP A 190 -0.43 -4.04 -1.88
C ASP A 190 -0.28 -5.01 -0.70
N PHE A 191 -0.93 -6.16 -0.77
CA PHE A 191 -0.97 -7.18 0.28
C PHE A 191 -1.50 -6.65 1.64
N GLY A 192 -0.97 -7.16 2.75
CA GLY A 192 -1.36 -6.79 4.11
C GLY A 192 -2.38 -7.73 4.75
N GLU A 193 -2.95 -8.69 4.01
CA GLU A 193 -3.85 -9.73 4.50
C GLU A 193 -3.13 -10.99 4.98
N GLY A 194 -1.92 -11.25 4.51
CA GLY A 194 -1.17 -12.50 4.73
C GLY A 194 -0.14 -12.45 5.85
N ILE A 195 -0.39 -11.77 6.96
CA ILE A 195 0.54 -11.79 8.08
C ILE A 195 0.40 -13.06 8.93
N ALA A 196 1.50 -13.50 9.54
CA ALA A 196 1.53 -14.70 10.35
C ALA A 196 0.82 -14.51 11.70
N GLU A 197 -0.09 -15.43 12.04
CA GLU A 197 -0.82 -15.41 13.30
C GLU A 197 0.03 -15.85 14.51
N ASP A 198 1.08 -16.63 14.26
CA ASP A 198 2.01 -17.15 15.26
C ASP A 198 3.29 -16.31 15.40
N ALA A 199 3.42 -15.24 14.62
CA ALA A 199 4.51 -14.27 14.82
C ALA A 199 4.28 -13.42 16.07
N VAL A 200 5.38 -12.96 16.66
CA VAL A 200 5.38 -12.06 17.81
C VAL A 200 5.42 -10.61 17.32
N TYR A 201 4.41 -9.86 17.68
CA TYR A 201 4.30 -8.41 17.47
C TYR A 201 4.48 -7.68 18.82
N GLN A 202 4.92 -6.44 18.77
CA GLN A 202 5.30 -5.70 19.99
C GLN A 202 4.13 -5.48 20.96
N ASN A 203 2.96 -5.13 20.44
CA ASN A 203 1.86 -4.65 21.28
C ASN A 203 0.55 -5.47 21.17
N ILE A 204 0.54 -6.53 20.38
CA ILE A 204 -0.66 -7.33 20.12
C ILE A 204 -0.25 -8.74 19.71
N ASP A 205 -1.03 -9.75 20.06
CA ASP A 205 -0.80 -11.11 19.54
C ASP A 205 -1.21 -11.23 18.07
N GLY A 206 -0.55 -12.13 17.34
CA GLY A 206 -0.69 -12.25 15.90
C GLY A 206 -2.10 -12.59 15.43
N LYS A 207 -2.86 -13.41 16.20
CA LYS A 207 -4.25 -13.77 15.83
C LYS A 207 -5.18 -12.57 15.80
N HIS A 208 -5.08 -11.69 16.82
CA HIS A 208 -5.86 -10.46 16.87
C HIS A 208 -5.35 -9.45 15.84
N PHE A 209 -4.04 -9.37 15.64
CA PHE A 209 -3.46 -8.42 14.72
C PHE A 209 -3.71 -8.77 13.26
N HIS A 210 -3.84 -10.04 12.92
CA HIS A 210 -4.08 -10.51 11.55
C HIS A 210 -5.24 -9.74 10.88
N ASN A 211 -6.35 -9.59 11.55
CA ASN A 211 -7.52 -8.87 11.01
C ASN A 211 -7.41 -7.33 11.10
N LEU A 212 -6.52 -6.80 11.91
CA LEU A 212 -6.33 -5.35 12.10
C LEU A 212 -5.17 -4.78 11.29
N TYR A 213 -4.25 -5.64 10.90
CA TYR A 213 -3.00 -5.24 10.27
C TYR A 213 -3.22 -4.33 9.06
N SER A 214 -4.07 -4.75 8.13
CA SER A 214 -4.35 -3.97 6.92
C SER A 214 -4.91 -2.58 7.22
N LEU A 215 -5.72 -2.44 8.27
CA LEU A 215 -6.27 -1.16 8.70
C LEU A 215 -5.16 -0.22 9.19
N VAL A 216 -4.23 -0.73 10.00
CA VAL A 216 -3.10 0.06 10.53
C VAL A 216 -2.13 0.42 9.41
N TYR A 217 -1.73 -0.56 8.59
CA TYR A 217 -0.83 -0.38 7.45
C TYR A 217 -1.33 0.69 6.47
N ASN A 218 -2.57 0.55 6.01
CA ASN A 218 -3.18 1.54 5.11
C ASN A 218 -3.31 2.91 5.76
N GLY A 219 -3.62 2.96 7.07
CA GLY A 219 -3.69 4.19 7.84
C GLY A 219 -2.35 4.93 7.91
N VAL A 220 -1.26 4.21 8.16
CA VAL A 220 0.10 4.77 8.20
C VAL A 220 0.47 5.43 6.86
N VAL A 221 0.21 4.75 5.74
CA VAL A 221 0.51 5.28 4.40
C VAL A 221 -0.41 6.43 4.02
N PHE A 222 -1.70 6.33 4.34
CA PHE A 222 -2.67 7.41 4.12
C PHE A 222 -2.27 8.69 4.87
N ASP A 223 -1.97 8.58 6.16
CA ASP A 223 -1.61 9.72 7.00
C ASP A 223 -0.26 10.33 6.56
N ALA A 224 0.71 9.51 6.17
CA ALA A 224 1.97 9.96 5.61
C ALA A 224 1.75 10.76 4.31
N THR A 225 0.98 10.21 3.36
CA THR A 225 0.62 10.89 2.10
C THR A 225 -0.07 12.22 2.37
N LYS A 226 -1.11 12.19 3.19
CA LYS A 226 -1.88 13.39 3.53
C LYS A 226 -1.05 14.46 4.21
N SER A 227 -0.11 14.09 5.08
CA SER A 227 0.71 15.05 5.81
C SER A 227 1.62 15.89 4.91
N VAL A 228 1.97 15.39 3.72
CA VAL A 228 2.84 16.07 2.74
C VAL A 228 2.01 16.73 1.65
N SER A 229 1.08 15.99 1.03
CA SER A 229 0.31 16.48 -0.13
C SER A 229 -0.98 17.21 0.25
N GLY A 230 -1.50 17.01 1.45
CA GLY A 230 -2.84 17.47 1.87
C GLY A 230 -3.99 16.62 1.32
N GLU A 231 -3.74 15.69 0.42
CA GLU A 231 -4.75 14.88 -0.25
C GLU A 231 -5.14 13.64 0.55
N ASN A 232 -6.43 13.26 0.48
CA ASN A 232 -6.96 12.08 1.16
C ASN A 232 -6.90 10.87 0.21
N ILE A 233 -5.75 10.22 0.11
CA ILE A 233 -5.58 9.10 -0.81
C ILE A 233 -4.55 8.08 -0.32
N VAL A 234 -4.86 6.82 -0.52
CA VAL A 234 -3.99 5.64 -0.57
C VAL A 234 -4.63 4.70 -1.58
N TRP A 235 -3.89 3.83 -2.22
CA TRP A 235 -4.46 2.83 -3.12
C TRP A 235 -4.25 1.44 -2.54
N ALA A 236 -5.25 0.94 -1.78
CA ALA A 236 -5.12 -0.23 -0.93
C ALA A 236 -5.78 -1.48 -1.51
N ARG A 237 -5.14 -2.65 -1.31
CA ARG A 237 -5.70 -3.97 -1.63
C ARG A 237 -6.50 -4.54 -0.46
N SER A 238 -5.85 -4.74 0.64
CA SER A 238 -6.45 -5.37 1.83
C SER A 238 -7.31 -4.38 2.61
N GLY A 239 -8.31 -4.92 3.29
CA GLY A 239 -9.20 -4.12 4.11
C GLY A 239 -9.98 -4.92 5.12
N THR A 240 -10.41 -4.25 6.16
CA THR A 240 -11.29 -4.75 7.21
C THR A 240 -12.26 -3.66 7.63
N ALA A 241 -13.09 -3.91 8.65
CA ALA A 241 -14.01 -2.91 9.18
C ALA A 241 -13.25 -1.63 9.57
N GLY A 242 -13.63 -0.51 8.98
CA GLY A 242 -12.96 0.78 9.17
C GLY A 242 -12.03 1.21 8.03
N SER A 243 -11.68 0.33 7.10
CA SER A 243 -10.80 0.65 5.98
C SER A 243 -11.40 1.69 5.02
N GLN A 244 -12.73 1.85 4.97
CA GLN A 244 -13.38 2.91 4.21
C GLN A 244 -12.91 4.32 4.57
N ARG A 245 -12.23 4.51 5.70
CA ARG A 245 -11.62 5.79 6.09
C ARG A 245 -10.47 6.21 5.19
N TYR A 246 -9.87 5.27 4.50
CA TYR A 246 -8.65 5.39 3.71
C TYR A 246 -8.91 5.05 2.24
N PRO A 247 -9.52 5.96 1.46
CA PRO A 247 -9.71 5.72 0.03
C PRO A 247 -8.38 5.81 -0.71
N LEU A 248 -8.16 5.04 -1.80
CA LEU A 248 -9.04 4.15 -2.53
C LEU A 248 -8.79 2.67 -2.20
N HIS A 249 -9.69 1.81 -2.72
CA HIS A 249 -9.48 0.36 -2.73
C HIS A 249 -9.79 -0.19 -4.13
N TRP A 250 -9.08 -1.25 -4.59
CA TRP A 250 -9.43 -1.97 -5.80
C TRP A 250 -9.91 -3.39 -5.48
N GLY A 251 -10.51 -4.04 -6.47
CA GLY A 251 -11.09 -5.37 -6.30
C GLY A 251 -10.11 -6.55 -6.33
N GLY A 252 -8.80 -6.28 -6.29
CA GLY A 252 -7.77 -7.31 -6.44
C GLY A 252 -7.39 -7.58 -7.90
N ASP A 253 -6.69 -8.68 -8.14
CA ASP A 253 -6.13 -9.05 -9.45
C ASP A 253 -7.19 -9.77 -10.31
N SER A 254 -8.28 -9.07 -10.62
CA SER A 254 -9.34 -9.60 -11.47
C SER A 254 -8.87 -9.78 -12.92
N GLN A 255 -9.37 -10.81 -13.60
CA GLN A 255 -9.16 -10.95 -15.04
C GLN A 255 -9.87 -9.82 -15.80
N CYS A 256 -9.28 -9.36 -16.90
CA CYS A 256 -9.88 -8.32 -17.75
C CYS A 256 -11.00 -8.90 -18.62
N THR A 257 -12.09 -9.31 -17.97
CA THR A 257 -13.30 -9.85 -18.63
C THR A 257 -14.55 -9.13 -18.12
N PHE A 258 -15.64 -9.23 -18.89
CA PHE A 258 -16.92 -8.66 -18.45
C PHE A 258 -17.50 -9.36 -17.21
N GLU A 259 -17.17 -10.64 -17.00
CA GLU A 259 -17.60 -11.40 -15.85
C GLU A 259 -16.91 -10.94 -14.56
N ALA A 260 -15.70 -10.38 -14.68
CA ALA A 260 -14.95 -9.86 -13.53
C ALA A 260 -15.32 -8.42 -13.15
N LEU A 261 -16.05 -7.72 -14.03
CA LEU A 261 -16.52 -6.35 -13.81
C LEU A 261 -17.78 -6.35 -12.94
#